data_82f125f59b79aed875edc421ec01cd7d
#
_entry.id   82f125f59b79aed875edc421ec01cd7d
#
_cell.length_a   1.000
_cell.length_b   1.000
_cell.length_c   1.000
_cell.angle_alpha   90.00
_cell.angle_beta   90.00
_cell.angle_gamma   90.00
#
_symmetry.space_group_name_H-M   'P 1'
#
loop_
_entity.id
_entity.type
_entity.pdbx_description
1 polymer ?
#
loop_
_entity_poly.entity_id
_entity_poly.type
_entity_poly.pdbx_seq_one_letter_code
_entity_poly.pdbx_strand_id
1 'polypeptide(L)'
;MAALLVGVGSPEPPFSGMPGGGLDIDLMTALGSAVGESVEFIAGEGSADFGAVLARLAAGEYDCVAAAVSITPEREHMVAFLPPYVISGQGLAVDTVRLPQVRSIDDLSGLTVGVQRGDTSESIAGHLLAQGRVAQVRVYDYGAVGTAVADLTAGGCDAVLGLAPALARLVSQVPNVEIVQSGGIATEQIAVAVNPADQTLLARLQVAQAELEEDGTLQRLRRKWLGNPYVDPRLAVR
;
A
#
# COMPACT_ATOMS: atom_id res chain seq x y z
N MET A 1 26.27 11.52 -13.15
CA MET A 1 24.84 11.49 -13.52
C MET A 1 24.07 11.86 -12.29
N ALA A 2 22.97 12.61 -12.40
CA ALA A 2 22.13 12.91 -11.23
C ALA A 2 21.49 11.62 -10.73
N ALA A 3 21.27 11.51 -9.43
CA ALA A 3 20.52 10.38 -8.87
C ALA A 3 19.03 10.61 -9.09
N LEU A 4 18.28 9.54 -9.34
CA LEU A 4 16.83 9.52 -9.35
C LEU A 4 16.34 9.66 -7.90
N LEU A 5 15.63 10.73 -7.59
CA LEU A 5 15.11 10.99 -6.24
C LEU A 5 13.74 10.29 -6.07
N VAL A 6 13.67 9.33 -5.16
CA VAL A 6 12.48 8.50 -4.95
C VAL A 6 11.92 8.70 -3.55
N GLY A 7 10.72 9.30 -3.44
CA GLY A 7 9.96 9.37 -2.21
C GLY A 7 9.39 8.00 -1.82
N VAL A 8 9.59 7.58 -0.56
CA VAL A 8 9.14 6.25 -0.09
C VAL A 8 8.05 6.29 0.99
N GLY A 9 7.56 7.47 1.31
CA GLY A 9 6.50 7.62 2.32
C GLY A 9 6.93 7.14 3.73
N SER A 10 5.94 6.80 4.56
CA SER A 10 6.17 6.10 5.82
C SER A 10 6.48 4.62 5.59
N PRO A 11 7.23 3.96 6.50
CA PRO A 11 7.50 2.53 6.38
C PRO A 11 6.22 1.70 6.27
N GLU A 12 6.10 0.92 5.20
CA GLU A 12 4.94 0.07 4.90
C GLU A 12 5.39 -1.32 4.42
N PRO A 13 5.74 -2.24 5.34
CA PRO A 13 6.09 -3.61 4.98
C PRO A 13 4.91 -4.34 4.28
N PRO A 14 5.16 -5.14 3.23
CA PRO A 14 6.45 -5.57 2.66
C PRO A 14 7.00 -4.65 1.56
N PHE A 15 6.38 -3.51 1.29
CA PHE A 15 6.78 -2.60 0.22
C PHE A 15 8.03 -1.79 0.60
N SER A 16 8.08 -1.26 1.83
CA SER A 16 9.23 -0.51 2.36
C SER A 16 9.41 -0.75 3.87
N GLY A 17 10.49 -0.20 4.47
CA GLY A 17 10.70 -0.21 5.92
C GLY A 17 11.11 -1.56 6.53
N MET A 18 11.47 -2.54 5.73
CA MET A 18 11.98 -3.82 6.22
C MET A 18 13.51 -3.85 6.28
N PRO A 19 14.11 -4.64 7.19
CA PRO A 19 15.53 -4.95 7.11
C PRO A 19 15.85 -5.55 5.72
N GLY A 20 16.79 -4.90 5.01
CA GLY A 20 17.17 -5.30 3.65
C GLY A 20 16.28 -4.73 2.54
N GLY A 21 15.35 -3.79 2.82
CA GLY A 21 14.63 -3.03 1.80
C GLY A 21 13.10 -3.20 1.81
N GLY A 22 12.56 -3.68 0.71
CA GLY A 22 11.14 -3.84 0.44
C GLY A 22 10.90 -3.98 -1.06
N LEU A 23 9.69 -4.32 -1.46
CA LEU A 23 9.36 -4.48 -2.88
C LEU A 23 9.63 -3.19 -3.67
N ASP A 24 9.22 -2.05 -3.14
CA ASP A 24 9.38 -0.74 -3.79
C ASP A 24 10.85 -0.33 -3.88
N ILE A 25 11.62 -0.62 -2.83
CA ILE A 25 13.05 -0.34 -2.78
C ILE A 25 13.80 -1.15 -3.84
N ASP A 26 13.54 -2.46 -3.89
CA ASP A 26 14.18 -3.35 -4.86
C ASP A 26 13.73 -3.03 -6.30
N LEU A 27 12.44 -2.71 -6.50
CA LEU A 27 11.91 -2.33 -7.81
C LEU A 27 12.57 -1.05 -8.33
N MET A 28 12.59 0.01 -7.53
CA MET A 28 13.20 1.28 -7.95
C MET A 28 14.71 1.15 -8.16
N THR A 29 15.39 0.32 -7.36
CA THR A 29 16.82 0.01 -7.59
C THR A 29 17.02 -0.69 -8.94
N ALA A 30 16.16 -1.65 -9.30
CA ALA A 30 16.22 -2.33 -10.59
C ALA A 30 15.89 -1.39 -11.75
N LEU A 31 14.86 -0.56 -11.63
CA LEU A 31 14.49 0.46 -12.63
C LEU A 31 15.62 1.47 -12.84
N GLY A 32 16.19 2.02 -11.77
CA GLY A 32 17.33 2.93 -11.86
C GLY A 32 18.52 2.29 -12.60
N SER A 33 18.85 1.04 -12.25
CA SER A 33 19.90 0.29 -12.95
C SER A 33 19.61 0.12 -14.43
N ALA A 34 18.36 -0.20 -14.80
CA ALA A 34 17.96 -0.39 -16.20
C ALA A 34 18.05 0.91 -17.02
N VAL A 35 17.73 2.07 -16.41
CA VAL A 35 17.87 3.38 -17.08
C VAL A 35 19.27 4.00 -16.93
N GLY A 36 20.21 3.33 -16.25
CA GLY A 36 21.59 3.78 -16.07
C GLY A 36 21.75 4.91 -15.03
N GLU A 37 20.86 5.02 -14.06
CA GLU A 37 20.87 6.05 -13.00
C GLU A 37 21.01 5.40 -11.62
N SER A 38 21.68 6.08 -10.69
CA SER A 38 21.62 5.72 -9.27
C SER A 38 20.29 6.17 -8.68
N VAL A 39 19.87 5.54 -7.58
CA VAL A 39 18.63 5.88 -6.89
C VAL A 39 18.95 6.38 -5.49
N GLU A 40 18.33 7.49 -5.10
CA GLU A 40 18.35 8.03 -3.75
C GLU A 40 16.94 7.99 -3.16
N PHE A 41 16.76 7.27 -2.06
CA PHE A 41 15.48 7.16 -1.39
C PHE A 41 15.31 8.23 -0.32
N ILE A 42 14.20 8.98 -0.41
CA ILE A 42 13.88 10.07 0.50
C ILE A 42 12.65 9.66 1.31
N ALA A 43 12.83 9.53 2.63
CA ALA A 43 11.73 9.23 3.53
C ALA A 43 10.71 10.38 3.56
N GLY A 44 9.44 10.02 3.49
CA GLY A 44 8.31 10.97 3.57
C GLY A 44 7.95 11.39 4.99
N GLU A 45 8.94 11.45 5.90
CA GLU A 45 8.70 11.81 7.29
C GLU A 45 8.08 13.20 7.43
N GLY A 46 7.12 13.34 8.37
CA GLY A 46 6.42 14.61 8.63
C GLY A 46 5.30 14.94 7.64
N SER A 47 4.98 14.07 6.69
CA SER A 47 3.79 14.24 5.85
C SER A 47 2.51 14.07 6.70
N ALA A 48 1.54 14.98 6.49
CA ALA A 48 0.28 14.96 7.25
C ALA A 48 -0.60 13.76 6.90
N ASP A 49 -0.54 13.35 5.63
CA ASP A 49 -1.24 12.20 5.07
C ASP A 49 -0.52 11.71 3.80
N PHE A 50 -1.04 10.65 3.18
CA PHE A 50 -0.45 10.13 1.95
C PHE A 50 -0.57 11.11 0.77
N GLY A 51 -1.61 11.92 0.71
CA GLY A 51 -1.79 12.95 -0.33
C GLY A 51 -0.68 14.00 -0.31
N ALA A 52 -0.14 14.34 0.87
CA ALA A 52 0.98 15.25 1.00
C ALA A 52 2.26 14.71 0.35
N VAL A 53 2.49 13.39 0.37
CA VAL A 53 3.63 12.76 -0.32
C VAL A 53 3.50 12.96 -1.83
N LEU A 54 2.30 12.76 -2.39
CA LEU A 54 2.06 12.95 -3.83
C LEU A 54 2.09 14.43 -4.22
N ALA A 55 1.65 15.34 -3.35
CA ALA A 55 1.76 16.77 -3.59
C ALA A 55 3.22 17.23 -3.72
N ARG A 56 4.12 16.69 -2.91
CA ARG A 56 5.56 16.93 -3.01
C ARG A 56 6.16 16.40 -4.31
N LEU A 57 5.70 15.24 -4.80
CA LEU A 57 6.05 14.73 -6.12
C LEU A 57 5.61 15.71 -7.21
N ALA A 58 4.36 16.15 -7.19
CA ALA A 58 3.84 17.12 -8.17
C ALA A 58 4.58 18.47 -8.12
N ALA A 59 5.09 18.87 -6.94
CA ALA A 59 5.92 20.05 -6.76
C ALA A 59 7.37 19.87 -7.24
N GLY A 60 7.80 18.66 -7.62
CA GLY A 60 9.14 18.37 -8.12
C GLY A 60 10.19 18.17 -7.02
N GLU A 61 9.77 17.86 -5.80
CA GLU A 61 10.71 17.50 -4.72
C GLU A 61 11.24 16.06 -4.89
N TYR A 62 10.52 15.24 -5.62
CA TYR A 62 10.90 13.89 -6.03
C TYR A 62 10.74 13.75 -7.55
N ASP A 63 11.47 12.82 -8.14
CA ASP A 63 11.25 12.40 -9.53
C ASP A 63 10.15 11.33 -9.59
N CYS A 64 10.13 10.45 -8.58
CA CYS A 64 9.17 9.36 -8.43
C CYS A 64 8.73 9.20 -6.98
N VAL A 65 7.60 8.52 -6.78
CA VAL A 65 7.18 7.97 -5.46
C VAL A 65 6.88 6.50 -5.62
N ALA A 66 7.54 5.68 -4.79
CA ALA A 66 7.32 4.25 -4.65
C ALA A 66 7.01 3.96 -3.16
N ALA A 67 5.73 3.88 -2.83
CA ALA A 67 5.20 3.79 -1.48
C ALA A 67 3.85 3.05 -1.47
N ALA A 68 3.79 1.87 -2.09
CA ALA A 68 2.58 1.08 -2.27
C ALA A 68 1.41 1.90 -2.86
N VAL A 69 1.68 2.76 -3.84
CA VAL A 69 0.71 3.75 -4.33
C VAL A 69 -0.38 3.10 -5.15
N SER A 70 -1.61 3.07 -4.64
CA SER A 70 -2.79 2.67 -5.40
C SER A 70 -3.13 3.73 -6.45
N ILE A 71 -3.35 3.32 -7.69
CA ILE A 71 -3.91 4.18 -8.74
C ILE A 71 -5.36 4.48 -8.39
N THR A 72 -5.71 5.76 -8.30
CA THR A 72 -7.10 6.23 -8.18
C THR A 72 -7.35 7.41 -9.10
N PRO A 73 -8.60 7.67 -9.55
CA PRO A 73 -8.90 8.82 -10.38
C PRO A 73 -8.42 10.15 -9.79
N GLU A 74 -8.52 10.32 -8.47
CA GLU A 74 -8.08 11.53 -7.79
C GLU A 74 -6.57 11.70 -7.89
N ARG A 75 -5.81 10.61 -7.73
CA ARG A 75 -4.35 10.61 -7.81
C ARG A 75 -3.85 10.80 -9.24
N GLU A 76 -4.54 10.25 -10.24
CA GLU A 76 -4.23 10.44 -11.67
C GLU A 76 -4.37 11.90 -12.12
N HIS A 77 -5.16 12.73 -11.41
CA HIS A 77 -5.20 14.17 -11.66
C HIS A 77 -3.97 14.91 -11.14
N MET A 78 -3.22 14.31 -10.23
CA MET A 78 -2.07 14.94 -9.56
C MET A 78 -0.73 14.46 -10.11
N VAL A 79 -0.62 13.17 -10.45
CA VAL A 79 0.63 12.51 -10.83
C VAL A 79 0.42 11.58 -12.02
N ALA A 80 1.52 11.23 -12.72
CA ALA A 80 1.50 10.18 -13.72
C ALA A 80 1.87 8.83 -13.08
N PHE A 81 1.43 7.73 -13.68
CA PHE A 81 1.74 6.39 -13.17
C PHE A 81 2.46 5.53 -14.20
N LEU A 82 3.37 4.68 -13.74
CA LEU A 82 3.82 3.52 -14.47
C LEU A 82 2.70 2.47 -14.53
N PRO A 83 2.79 1.45 -15.39
CA PRO A 83 1.93 0.27 -15.31
C PRO A 83 1.97 -0.34 -13.90
N PRO A 84 0.86 -0.89 -13.40
CA PRO A 84 0.84 -1.47 -12.05
C PRO A 84 1.82 -2.64 -11.95
N TYR A 85 2.67 -2.62 -10.92
CA TYR A 85 3.59 -3.72 -10.62
C TYR A 85 3.00 -4.75 -9.67
N VAL A 86 1.92 -4.41 -8.95
CA VAL A 86 1.12 -5.33 -8.13
C VAL A 86 -0.36 -5.04 -8.35
N ILE A 87 -1.15 -6.11 -8.46
CA ILE A 87 -2.61 -6.03 -8.33
C ILE A 87 -2.96 -6.73 -7.03
N SER A 88 -3.64 -6.03 -6.14
CA SER A 88 -4.01 -6.48 -4.81
C SER A 88 -5.43 -6.01 -4.47
N GLY A 89 -5.73 -5.88 -3.19
CA GLY A 89 -7.00 -5.36 -2.71
C GLY A 89 -6.92 -4.99 -1.25
N GLN A 90 -8.04 -4.62 -0.68
CA GLN A 90 -8.16 -4.34 0.74
C GLN A 90 -8.30 -5.63 1.53
N GLY A 91 -7.72 -5.63 2.72
CA GLY A 91 -7.86 -6.67 3.74
C GLY A 91 -8.59 -6.15 4.97
N LEU A 92 -9.34 -7.03 5.62
CA LEU A 92 -10.02 -6.77 6.89
C LEU A 92 -9.38 -7.61 7.98
N ALA A 93 -8.74 -6.97 8.97
CA ALA A 93 -8.18 -7.61 10.15
C ALA A 93 -9.13 -7.48 11.35
N VAL A 94 -9.26 -8.56 12.09
CA VAL A 94 -10.15 -8.66 13.27
C VAL A 94 -9.47 -9.49 14.36
N ASP A 95 -9.68 -9.16 15.63
CA ASP A 95 -9.40 -10.07 16.74
C ASP A 95 -10.49 -11.15 16.79
N THR A 96 -10.15 -12.35 16.32
CA THR A 96 -11.09 -13.46 16.13
C THR A 96 -11.54 -14.11 17.45
N VAL A 97 -10.86 -13.81 18.56
CA VAL A 97 -11.30 -14.22 19.89
C VAL A 97 -12.36 -13.26 20.43
N ARG A 98 -12.18 -11.95 20.23
CA ARG A 98 -13.17 -10.92 20.61
C ARG A 98 -14.42 -10.95 19.72
N LEU A 99 -14.24 -11.12 18.43
CA LEU A 99 -15.29 -11.01 17.42
C LEU A 99 -15.29 -12.21 16.46
N PRO A 100 -15.54 -13.43 16.98
CA PRO A 100 -15.48 -14.64 16.17
C PRO A 100 -16.55 -14.71 15.06
N GLN A 101 -17.59 -13.88 15.14
CA GLN A 101 -18.66 -13.82 14.17
C GLN A 101 -18.32 -12.96 12.95
N VAL A 102 -17.32 -12.06 13.04
CA VAL A 102 -16.94 -11.18 11.94
C VAL A 102 -16.07 -11.94 10.95
N ARG A 103 -16.54 -12.08 9.72
CA ARG A 103 -15.86 -12.80 8.63
C ARG A 103 -15.69 -11.95 7.37
N SER A 104 -16.43 -10.85 7.28
CA SER A 104 -16.44 -9.94 6.12
C SER A 104 -16.85 -8.52 6.50
N ILE A 105 -16.73 -7.61 5.54
CA ILE A 105 -17.24 -6.24 5.69
C ILE A 105 -18.76 -6.18 5.89
N ASP A 106 -19.49 -7.25 5.58
CA ASP A 106 -20.95 -7.30 5.77
C ASP A 106 -21.33 -7.53 7.24
N ASP A 107 -20.39 -8.00 8.05
CA ASP A 107 -20.58 -8.28 9.47
C ASP A 107 -20.22 -7.09 10.37
N LEU A 108 -19.87 -5.92 9.80
CA LEU A 108 -19.37 -4.77 10.56
C LEU A 108 -20.45 -3.86 11.13
N SER A 109 -21.72 -4.22 10.99
CA SER A 109 -22.82 -3.39 11.52
C SER A 109 -22.68 -3.19 13.04
N GLY A 110 -22.73 -1.94 13.47
CA GLY A 110 -22.57 -1.57 14.88
C GLY A 110 -21.13 -1.53 15.39
N LEU A 111 -20.15 -1.81 14.53
CA LEU A 111 -18.72 -1.88 14.88
C LEU A 111 -17.94 -0.63 14.46
N THR A 112 -16.78 -0.44 15.08
CA THR A 112 -15.82 0.63 14.77
C THR A 112 -14.70 0.10 13.88
N VAL A 113 -14.48 0.73 12.72
CA VAL A 113 -13.43 0.37 11.77
C VAL A 113 -12.28 1.37 11.85
N GLY A 114 -11.07 0.86 12.08
CA GLY A 114 -9.82 1.61 12.05
C GLY A 114 -9.25 1.68 10.63
N VAL A 115 -8.79 2.87 10.21
CA VAL A 115 -8.13 3.14 8.92
C VAL A 115 -7.01 4.15 9.09
N GLN A 116 -6.04 4.15 8.17
CA GLN A 116 -5.00 5.16 8.15
C GLN A 116 -5.42 6.36 7.30
N ARG A 117 -5.05 7.56 7.74
CA ARG A 117 -5.32 8.84 7.05
C ARG A 117 -4.68 8.88 5.67
N GLY A 118 -5.48 9.25 4.66
CA GLY A 118 -5.04 9.39 3.28
C GLY A 118 -4.92 8.09 2.48
N ASP A 119 -5.15 6.94 3.12
CA ASP A 119 -5.21 5.65 2.43
C ASP A 119 -6.56 5.46 1.73
N THR A 120 -6.59 4.59 0.73
CA THR A 120 -7.83 4.20 0.03
C THR A 120 -8.84 3.55 0.98
N SER A 121 -8.37 2.88 2.03
CA SER A 121 -9.20 2.31 3.10
C SER A 121 -10.03 3.36 3.84
N GLU A 122 -9.53 4.59 4.00
CA GLU A 122 -10.29 5.68 4.65
C GLU A 122 -11.54 6.04 3.82
N SER A 123 -11.39 6.16 2.50
CA SER A 123 -12.53 6.42 1.61
C SER A 123 -13.55 5.27 1.64
N ILE A 124 -13.08 4.03 1.61
CA ILE A 124 -13.96 2.84 1.68
C ILE A 124 -14.73 2.81 2.99
N ALA A 125 -14.05 3.00 4.12
CA ALA A 125 -14.69 3.02 5.43
C ALA A 125 -15.68 4.20 5.57
N GLY A 126 -15.37 5.36 4.99
CA GLY A 126 -16.26 6.50 4.90
C GLY A 126 -17.56 6.19 4.15
N HIS A 127 -17.46 5.46 3.03
CA HIS A 127 -18.65 4.98 2.31
C HIS A 127 -19.48 3.97 3.13
N LEU A 128 -18.82 3.04 3.84
CA LEU A 128 -19.51 2.10 4.72
C LEU A 128 -20.25 2.83 5.85
N LEU A 129 -19.65 3.87 6.43
CA LEU A 129 -20.27 4.71 7.45
C LEU A 129 -21.49 5.47 6.88
N ALA A 130 -21.35 6.08 5.71
CA ALA A 130 -22.44 6.79 5.06
C ALA A 130 -23.65 5.89 4.71
N GLN A 131 -23.38 4.60 4.47
CA GLN A 131 -24.40 3.57 4.24
C GLN A 131 -24.98 2.95 5.52
N GLY A 132 -24.49 3.35 6.71
CA GLY A 132 -24.90 2.76 7.99
C GLY A 132 -24.41 1.32 8.21
N ARG A 133 -23.41 0.87 7.45
CA ARG A 133 -22.85 -0.49 7.52
C ARG A 133 -21.79 -0.64 8.60
N VAL A 134 -21.27 0.47 9.13
CA VAL A 134 -20.41 0.55 10.31
C VAL A 134 -20.94 1.63 11.25
N ALA A 135 -20.68 1.52 12.56
CA ALA A 135 -21.11 2.53 13.53
C ALA A 135 -20.17 3.73 13.56
N GLN A 136 -18.87 3.49 13.37
CA GLN A 136 -17.85 4.52 13.47
C GLN A 136 -16.64 4.19 12.60
N VAL A 137 -15.98 5.22 12.08
CA VAL A 137 -14.65 5.13 11.47
C VAL A 137 -13.65 5.85 12.38
N ARG A 138 -12.61 5.15 12.79
CA ARG A 138 -11.49 5.71 13.55
C ARG A 138 -10.30 5.89 12.62
N VAL A 139 -9.96 7.15 12.37
CA VAL A 139 -8.84 7.52 11.49
C VAL A 139 -7.58 7.67 12.32
N TYR A 140 -6.56 6.89 12.01
CA TYR A 140 -5.23 6.99 12.61
C TYR A 140 -4.34 7.85 11.73
N ASP A 141 -3.38 8.55 12.33
CA ASP A 141 -2.47 9.40 11.59
C ASP A 141 -1.61 8.59 10.59
N TYR A 142 -1.14 9.25 9.57
CA TYR A 142 -0.27 8.64 8.56
C TYR A 142 1.00 8.07 9.21
N GLY A 143 1.35 6.84 8.86
CA GLY A 143 2.44 6.08 9.48
C GLY A 143 2.10 5.44 10.84
N ALA A 144 0.86 5.60 11.34
CA ALA A 144 0.44 5.06 12.62
C ALA A 144 -0.43 3.79 12.51
N VAL A 145 -0.36 3.06 11.39
CA VAL A 145 -1.15 1.83 11.21
C VAL A 145 -0.84 0.76 12.27
N GLY A 146 0.39 0.73 12.79
CA GLY A 146 0.74 -0.10 13.94
C GLY A 146 -0.05 0.22 15.20
N THR A 147 -0.41 1.50 15.42
CA THR A 147 -1.29 1.94 16.51
C THR A 147 -2.72 1.41 16.29
N ALA A 148 -3.21 1.40 15.04
CA ALA A 148 -4.50 0.82 14.72
C ALA A 148 -4.58 -0.67 15.08
N VAL A 149 -3.52 -1.44 14.80
CA VAL A 149 -3.43 -2.86 15.16
C VAL A 149 -3.31 -3.05 16.68
N ALA A 150 -2.58 -2.19 17.38
CA ALA A 150 -2.55 -2.22 18.86
C ALA A 150 -3.92 -1.92 19.46
N ASP A 151 -4.63 -0.92 18.95
CA ASP A 151 -5.99 -0.58 19.38
C ASP A 151 -7.00 -1.71 19.07
N LEU A 152 -6.81 -2.44 17.97
CA LEU A 152 -7.62 -3.61 17.64
C LEU A 152 -7.55 -4.67 18.75
N THR A 153 -6.36 -4.94 19.28
CA THR A 153 -6.20 -5.89 20.40
C THR A 153 -6.69 -5.35 21.75
N ALA A 154 -6.58 -4.03 21.95
CA ALA A 154 -7.03 -3.36 23.18
C ALA A 154 -8.53 -3.04 23.21
N GLY A 155 -9.24 -3.22 22.10
CA GLY A 155 -10.66 -2.88 21.99
C GLY A 155 -10.94 -1.42 21.66
N GLY A 156 -9.93 -0.67 21.21
CA GLY A 156 -10.08 0.71 20.76
C GLY A 156 -10.73 0.84 19.39
N CYS A 157 -10.63 -0.21 18.56
CA CYS A 157 -11.46 -0.45 17.37
C CYS A 157 -11.80 -1.94 17.26
N ASP A 158 -12.71 -2.30 16.38
CA ASP A 158 -13.24 -3.66 16.24
C ASP A 158 -12.65 -4.38 15.03
N ALA A 159 -12.33 -3.64 13.99
CA ALA A 159 -11.65 -4.11 12.77
C ALA A 159 -10.69 -3.06 12.26
N VAL A 160 -9.68 -3.48 11.49
CA VAL A 160 -8.79 -2.60 10.74
C VAL A 160 -8.89 -2.93 9.26
N LEU A 161 -9.13 -1.92 8.43
CA LEU A 161 -9.16 -2.02 6.98
C LEU A 161 -7.88 -1.38 6.42
N GLY A 162 -7.22 -2.06 5.49
CA GLY A 162 -6.00 -1.57 4.87
C GLY A 162 -5.56 -2.43 3.68
N LEU A 163 -4.52 -1.99 2.97
CA LEU A 163 -3.97 -2.74 1.85
C LEU A 163 -3.56 -4.16 2.29
N ALA A 164 -4.12 -5.18 1.65
CA ALA A 164 -4.06 -6.55 2.14
C ALA A 164 -2.63 -7.08 2.41
N PRO A 165 -1.62 -6.91 1.53
CA PRO A 165 -0.27 -7.38 1.81
C PRO A 165 0.38 -6.67 3.00
N ALA A 166 0.17 -5.36 3.14
CA ALA A 166 0.72 -4.57 4.24
C ALA A 166 0.06 -4.96 5.57
N LEU A 167 -1.26 -5.03 5.58
CA LEU A 167 -2.03 -5.41 6.77
C LEU A 167 -1.70 -6.85 7.21
N ALA A 168 -1.62 -7.80 6.27
CA ALA A 168 -1.24 -9.18 6.57
C ALA A 168 0.16 -9.27 7.21
N ARG A 169 1.11 -8.46 6.73
CA ARG A 169 2.45 -8.40 7.31
C ARG A 169 2.42 -7.85 8.74
N LEU A 170 1.65 -6.80 8.98
CA LEU A 170 1.53 -6.18 10.30
C LEU A 170 0.94 -7.13 11.33
N VAL A 171 -0.14 -7.84 10.97
CA VAL A 171 -0.84 -8.73 11.92
C VAL A 171 -0.18 -10.10 12.06
N SER A 172 0.77 -10.47 11.22
CA SER A 172 1.38 -11.81 11.17
C SER A 172 1.98 -12.30 12.49
N GLN A 173 2.35 -11.39 13.40
CA GLN A 173 2.94 -11.67 14.70
C GLN A 173 2.03 -11.27 15.86
N VAL A 174 0.79 -10.84 15.56
CA VAL A 174 -0.16 -10.38 16.58
C VAL A 174 -1.09 -11.54 16.93
N PRO A 175 -1.04 -12.05 18.17
CA PRO A 175 -1.90 -13.16 18.56
C PRO A 175 -3.39 -12.84 18.37
N ASN A 176 -4.15 -13.83 17.92
CA ASN A 176 -5.61 -13.76 17.73
C ASN A 176 -6.09 -12.76 16.66
N VAL A 177 -5.22 -11.99 16.03
CA VAL A 177 -5.60 -11.09 14.93
C VAL A 177 -5.38 -11.80 13.61
N GLU A 178 -6.43 -11.89 12.82
CA GLU A 178 -6.41 -12.54 11.51
C GLU A 178 -6.98 -11.63 10.42
N ILE A 179 -6.52 -11.83 9.20
CA ILE A 179 -7.20 -11.29 8.01
C ILE A 179 -8.40 -12.19 7.72
N VAL A 180 -9.58 -11.73 8.08
CA VAL A 180 -10.84 -12.49 7.90
C VAL A 180 -11.42 -12.35 6.50
N GLN A 181 -11.05 -11.27 5.80
CA GLN A 181 -11.36 -11.07 4.39
C GLN A 181 -10.16 -10.46 3.68
N SER A 182 -9.79 -11.05 2.55
CA SER A 182 -8.79 -10.51 1.62
C SER A 182 -9.35 -10.62 0.21
N GLY A 183 -9.50 -9.46 -0.44
CA GLY A 183 -10.20 -9.37 -1.73
C GLY A 183 -11.72 -9.25 -1.61
N GLY A 184 -12.38 -8.90 -2.72
CA GLY A 184 -13.82 -8.66 -2.77
C GLY A 184 -14.30 -7.35 -2.10
N ILE A 185 -13.42 -6.62 -1.42
CA ILE A 185 -13.71 -5.30 -0.85
C ILE A 185 -13.47 -4.23 -1.91
N ALA A 186 -12.25 -4.18 -2.41
CA ALA A 186 -11.82 -3.35 -3.53
C ALA A 186 -10.60 -4.00 -4.17
N THR A 187 -10.47 -3.89 -5.49
CA THR A 187 -9.25 -4.23 -6.21
C THR A 187 -8.40 -2.98 -6.36
N GLU A 188 -7.10 -3.10 -6.08
CA GLU A 188 -6.16 -2.00 -6.16
C GLU A 188 -5.01 -2.33 -7.11
N GLN A 189 -4.70 -1.38 -7.97
CA GLN A 189 -3.55 -1.40 -8.86
C GLN A 189 -2.46 -0.56 -8.22
N ILE A 190 -1.37 -1.21 -7.80
CA ILE A 190 -0.25 -0.55 -7.12
C ILE A 190 0.83 -0.22 -8.15
N ALA A 191 1.21 1.05 -8.24
CA ALA A 191 2.13 1.55 -9.24
C ALA A 191 3.12 2.56 -8.66
N VAL A 192 4.22 2.78 -9.37
CA VAL A 192 5.13 3.89 -9.13
C VAL A 192 4.50 5.16 -9.70
N ALA A 193 4.43 6.22 -8.89
CA ALA A 193 4.02 7.53 -9.34
C ALA A 193 5.23 8.34 -9.82
N VAL A 194 5.05 9.10 -10.88
CA VAL A 194 6.10 9.91 -11.53
C VAL A 194 5.61 11.36 -11.62
N ASN A 195 6.54 12.31 -11.53
CA ASN A 195 6.21 13.73 -11.72
C ASN A 195 5.53 13.93 -13.09
N PRO A 196 4.31 14.48 -13.14
CA PRO A 196 3.56 14.60 -14.38
C PRO A 196 4.21 15.55 -15.40
N ALA A 197 5.12 16.41 -14.97
CA ALA A 197 5.88 17.29 -15.85
C ALA A 197 7.03 16.56 -16.56
N ASP A 198 7.50 15.40 -16.07
CA ASP A 198 8.61 14.65 -16.67
C ASP A 198 8.14 13.45 -17.48
N GLN A 199 7.58 13.74 -18.65
CA GLN A 199 7.15 12.72 -19.61
C GLN A 199 8.30 11.89 -20.19
N THR A 200 9.52 12.45 -20.19
CA THR A 200 10.72 11.73 -20.67
C THR A 200 11.11 10.64 -19.68
N LEU A 201 11.16 10.96 -18.39
CA LEU A 201 11.41 9.99 -17.34
C LEU A 201 10.32 8.91 -17.32
N LEU A 202 9.05 9.33 -17.38
CA LEU A 202 7.92 8.40 -17.43
C LEU A 202 8.09 7.35 -18.55
N ALA A 203 8.37 7.79 -19.78
CA ALA A 203 8.55 6.89 -20.92
C ALA A 203 9.76 5.94 -20.73
N ARG A 204 10.88 6.45 -20.21
CA ARG A 204 12.08 5.63 -19.94
C ARG A 204 11.80 4.55 -18.91
N LEU A 205 11.13 4.91 -17.80
CA LEU A 205 10.79 3.97 -16.75
C LEU A 205 9.73 2.94 -17.18
N GLN A 206 8.78 3.32 -18.06
CA GLN A 206 7.83 2.38 -18.65
C GLN A 206 8.52 1.30 -19.48
N VAL A 207 9.49 1.69 -20.31
CA VAL A 207 10.29 0.73 -21.08
C VAL A 207 11.10 -0.18 -20.16
N ALA A 208 11.80 0.41 -19.18
CA ALA A 208 12.59 -0.35 -18.22
C ALA A 208 11.72 -1.35 -17.43
N GLN A 209 10.51 -0.93 -16.98
CA GLN A 209 9.60 -1.84 -16.27
C GLN A 209 9.14 -3.00 -17.17
N ALA A 210 8.87 -2.76 -18.44
CA ALA A 210 8.51 -3.80 -19.39
C ALA A 210 9.65 -4.82 -19.56
N GLU A 211 10.90 -4.35 -19.66
CA GLU A 211 12.08 -5.22 -19.70
C GLU A 211 12.25 -6.06 -18.43
N LEU A 212 12.04 -5.46 -17.24
CA LEU A 212 12.08 -6.19 -15.97
C LEU A 212 10.94 -7.22 -15.83
N GLU A 213 9.81 -7.00 -16.46
CA GLU A 213 8.72 -7.97 -16.52
C GLU A 213 9.08 -9.12 -17.47
N GLU A 214 9.61 -8.80 -18.66
CA GLU A 214 9.96 -9.76 -19.70
C GLU A 214 11.10 -10.70 -19.27
N ASP A 215 12.14 -10.19 -18.59
CA ASP A 215 13.27 -10.98 -18.10
C ASP A 215 12.96 -11.73 -16.80
N GLY A 216 11.77 -11.55 -16.23
CA GLY A 216 11.27 -12.16 -15.00
C GLY A 216 11.83 -11.56 -13.71
N THR A 217 12.54 -10.43 -13.77
CA THR A 217 13.06 -9.74 -12.57
C THR A 217 11.92 -9.29 -11.68
N LEU A 218 10.90 -8.63 -12.25
CA LEU A 218 9.76 -8.14 -11.48
C LEU A 218 8.97 -9.30 -10.83
N GLN A 219 8.85 -10.44 -11.52
CA GLN A 219 8.24 -11.63 -10.94
C GLN A 219 9.06 -12.18 -9.76
N ARG A 220 10.40 -12.18 -9.84
CA ARG A 220 11.27 -12.59 -8.71
C ARG A 220 11.11 -11.67 -7.51
N LEU A 221 11.00 -10.35 -7.73
CA LEU A 221 10.79 -9.36 -6.67
C LEU A 221 9.44 -9.56 -5.98
N ARG A 222 8.36 -9.74 -6.75
CA ARG A 222 7.03 -10.07 -6.19
C ARG A 222 7.08 -11.32 -5.32
N ARG A 223 7.72 -12.39 -5.78
CA ARG A 223 7.86 -13.64 -5.00
C ARG A 223 8.68 -13.45 -3.72
N LYS A 224 9.76 -12.67 -3.79
CA LYS A 224 10.62 -12.39 -2.64
C LYS A 224 9.84 -11.70 -1.52
N TRP A 225 9.02 -10.72 -1.84
CA TRP A 225 8.41 -9.84 -0.86
C TRP A 225 6.96 -10.18 -0.52
N LEU A 226 6.17 -10.62 -1.51
CA LEU A 226 4.76 -10.95 -1.36
C LEU A 226 4.50 -12.45 -1.24
N GLY A 227 5.53 -13.28 -1.41
CA GLY A 227 5.40 -14.73 -1.41
C GLY A 227 4.94 -15.29 -2.75
N ASN A 228 4.74 -16.60 -2.77
CA ASN A 228 4.32 -17.32 -3.97
C ASN A 228 2.86 -17.78 -3.83
N PRO A 229 1.91 -17.17 -4.54
CA PRO A 229 0.49 -17.52 -4.43
C PRO A 229 0.18 -18.96 -4.89
N TYR A 230 1.08 -19.59 -5.65
CA TYR A 230 0.92 -20.98 -6.08
C TYR A 230 1.23 -22.01 -4.99
N VAL A 231 2.00 -21.62 -3.96
CA VAL A 231 2.33 -22.49 -2.82
C VAL A 231 1.61 -22.06 -1.54
N ASP A 232 1.14 -20.84 -1.45
CA ASP A 232 0.32 -20.34 -0.35
C ASP A 232 -1.00 -19.78 -0.89
N PRO A 233 -2.09 -20.58 -0.87
CA PRO A 233 -3.38 -20.14 -1.37
C PRO A 233 -3.96 -18.89 -0.68
N ARG A 234 -3.49 -18.57 0.53
CA ARG A 234 -3.91 -17.35 1.26
C ARG A 234 -3.40 -16.07 0.60
N LEU A 235 -2.36 -16.18 -0.24
CA LEU A 235 -1.78 -15.07 -0.99
C LEU A 235 -2.47 -14.89 -2.36
N ALA A 236 -3.29 -15.84 -2.79
CA ALA A 236 -4.05 -15.70 -4.03
C ALA A 236 -5.20 -14.72 -3.80
N VAL A 237 -5.20 -13.63 -4.57
CA VAL A 237 -6.36 -12.75 -4.65
C VAL A 237 -7.45 -13.51 -5.40
N ARG A 238 -8.57 -13.80 -4.75
CA ARG A 238 -9.76 -14.40 -5.37
C ARG A 238 -10.69 -13.33 -5.87
#